data_2ee4d0cb12db0ef2d11eff06cc655bd2
#
_entry.id   2ee4d0cb12db0ef2d11eff06cc655bd2
#
_cell.length_a   1.000
_cell.length_b   1.000
_cell.length_c   1.000
_cell.angle_alpha   90.00
_cell.angle_beta   90.00
_cell.angle_gamma   90.00
#
_symmetry.space_group_name_H-M   'P 1'
#
loop_
_entity.id
_entity.type
_entity.pdbx_description
1 polymer ?
#
loop_
_entity_poly.entity_id
_entity_poly.type
_entity_poly.pdbx_seq_one_letter_code
_entity_poly.pdbx_strand_id
1 'polypeptide(L)'
;MAQTQFFRGVQTSTFMDNGELIGLYRGTPVARMKDNTITLNTGGWRSFTTKTRMNQFSNNFVKGSFCVYQKDYSWFVKLGNEVLPFNGQTITFEV
;
A
#
# COMPACT_ATOMS: atom_id res chain seq x y z
N MET A 1 -12.91 -18.12 -1.49
CA MET A 1 -12.51 -17.71 -1.61
C MET A 1 -12.12 -17.02 -1.92
N ALA A 2 -12.08 -16.82 -1.98
CA ALA A 2 -11.68 -16.25 -2.22
C ALA A 2 -11.15 -15.44 -2.36
N GLN A 3 -10.91 -15.18 -2.55
CA GLN A 3 -10.37 -14.62 -2.58
C GLN A 3 -9.84 -13.70 -2.81
N THR A 4 -9.67 -13.29 -3.00
CA THR A 4 -9.20 -12.68 -3.16
C THR A 4 -8.60 -11.93 -3.62
N GLN A 5 -8.39 -11.43 -4.12
CA GLN A 5 -7.83 -10.87 -4.45
C GLN A 5 -7.56 -9.81 -4.68
N PHE A 6 -7.31 -9.58 -4.85
CA PHE A 6 -6.90 -8.62 -4.22
C PHE A 6 -5.91 -7.85 -4.86
N PHE A 7 -4.82 -7.49 -4.55
CA PHE A 7 -3.94 -6.60 -5.29
C PHE A 7 -4.05 -6.91 -6.78
N ARG A 8 -5.20 -6.65 -7.33
CA ARG A 8 -5.52 -7.01 -8.70
C ARG A 8 -6.15 -5.82 -9.39
N GLY A 9 -6.05 -5.83 -10.71
CA GLY A 9 -6.54 -4.77 -11.56
C GLY A 9 -5.57 -4.64 -12.72
N VAL A 10 -5.83 -3.63 -13.56
CA VAL A 10 -4.99 -3.41 -14.73
C VAL A 10 -3.58 -3.04 -14.28
N GLN A 11 -2.59 -3.72 -14.84
CA GLN A 11 -1.16 -3.44 -14.61
C GLN A 11 -0.74 -3.57 -13.16
N THR A 12 -1.32 -4.54 -12.44
CA THR A 12 -0.93 -4.84 -11.08
C THR A 12 -0.36 -6.24 -10.99
N SER A 13 0.58 -6.44 -10.07
CA SER A 13 1.14 -7.76 -9.79
C SER A 13 1.79 -7.75 -8.42
N THR A 14 1.97 -8.95 -7.85
CA THR A 14 2.70 -9.11 -6.60
C THR A 14 3.74 -10.21 -6.78
N PHE A 15 4.87 -10.06 -6.09
CA PHE A 15 5.92 -11.08 -6.13
C PHE A 15 6.82 -10.94 -4.91
N MET A 16 7.60 -12.00 -4.65
CA MET A 16 8.58 -12.00 -3.55
C MET A 16 9.97 -11.77 -4.12
N ASP A 17 10.77 -10.96 -3.44
CA ASP A 17 12.14 -10.69 -3.81
C ASP A 17 12.98 -10.55 -2.55
N ASN A 18 13.92 -11.47 -2.32
CA ASN A 18 14.80 -11.46 -1.15
C ASN A 18 14.05 -11.34 0.17
N GLY A 19 12.92 -12.05 0.27
CA GLY A 19 12.12 -12.02 1.49
C GLY A 19 11.23 -10.82 1.63
N GLU A 20 11.15 -9.98 0.61
CA GLU A 20 10.28 -8.82 0.60
C GLU A 20 9.10 -9.08 -0.33
N LEU A 21 7.88 -8.86 0.16
CA LEU A 21 6.68 -8.95 -0.67
C LEU A 21 6.45 -7.58 -1.32
N ILE A 22 6.36 -7.56 -2.63
CA ILE A 22 6.29 -6.32 -3.39
C ILE A 22 5.01 -6.31 -4.22
N GLY A 23 4.24 -5.21 -4.11
CA GLY A 23 3.06 -4.99 -4.94
C GLY A 23 3.36 -3.90 -5.95
N LEU A 24 3.28 -4.26 -7.24
CA LEU A 24 3.53 -3.32 -8.32
C LEU A 24 2.22 -2.79 -8.90
N TYR A 25 2.22 -1.52 -9.24
CA TYR A 25 1.16 -0.90 -10.02
C TYR A 25 1.83 -0.02 -11.05
N ARG A 26 1.63 -0.34 -12.32
CA ARG A 26 2.24 0.36 -13.46
C ARG A 26 3.77 0.40 -13.33
N GLY A 27 4.34 -0.72 -12.90
CA GLY A 27 5.79 -0.82 -12.76
C GLY A 27 6.35 -0.13 -11.53
N THR A 28 5.51 0.48 -10.69
CA THR A 28 5.95 1.15 -9.47
C THR A 28 5.67 0.24 -8.27
N PRO A 29 6.65 -0.01 -7.40
CA PRO A 29 6.40 -0.79 -6.19
C PRO A 29 5.66 0.08 -5.17
N VAL A 30 4.32 0.12 -5.30
CA VAL A 30 3.50 1.00 -4.47
C VAL A 30 3.40 0.52 -3.03
N ALA A 31 3.65 -0.77 -2.78
CA ALA A 31 3.62 -1.32 -1.43
C ALA A 31 4.67 -2.42 -1.32
N ARG A 32 5.42 -2.40 -0.23
CA ARG A 32 6.45 -3.40 0.03
C ARG A 32 6.35 -3.79 1.49
N MET A 33 6.57 -5.07 1.78
CA MET A 33 6.55 -5.55 3.16
C MET A 33 7.71 -6.50 3.38
N LYS A 34 8.53 -6.20 4.37
CA LYS A 34 9.59 -7.09 4.81
C LYS A 34 9.49 -7.21 6.33
N ASP A 35 9.32 -8.43 6.81
CA ASP A 35 9.01 -8.68 8.21
C ASP A 35 7.73 -7.91 8.56
N ASN A 36 7.77 -7.00 9.52
CA ASN A 36 6.61 -6.20 9.90
C ASN A 36 6.72 -4.76 9.40
N THR A 37 7.65 -4.48 8.50
CA THR A 37 7.87 -3.13 7.99
C THR A 37 7.20 -2.95 6.64
N ILE A 38 6.37 -1.93 6.53
CA ILE A 38 5.66 -1.58 5.32
C ILE A 38 6.25 -0.30 4.75
N THR A 39 6.51 -0.30 3.44
CA THR A 39 6.90 0.91 2.73
C THR A 39 5.89 1.14 1.61
N LEU A 40 5.30 2.32 1.58
CA LEU A 40 4.37 2.73 0.53
C LEU A 40 5.02 3.81 -0.31
N ASN A 41 4.82 3.74 -1.62
CA ASN A 41 5.42 4.68 -2.55
C ASN A 41 4.49 4.89 -3.73
N THR A 42 4.10 6.13 -3.98
CA THR A 42 3.21 6.45 -5.10
C THR A 42 3.96 6.50 -6.43
N GLY A 43 5.28 6.71 -6.40
CA GLY A 43 6.04 6.91 -7.62
C GLY A 43 5.63 8.17 -8.36
N GLY A 44 5.00 9.12 -7.63
CA GLY A 44 4.46 10.33 -8.25
C GLY A 44 3.01 10.18 -8.71
N TRP A 45 2.45 8.97 -8.64
CA TRP A 45 1.06 8.73 -9.06
C TRP A 45 0.13 8.87 -7.85
N ARG A 46 -0.21 10.10 -7.49
CA ARG A 46 -1.09 10.35 -6.35
C ARG A 46 -2.54 10.32 -6.81
N SER A 47 -3.01 9.14 -7.14
CA SER A 47 -4.35 8.96 -7.69
C SER A 47 -5.20 8.08 -6.77
N PHE A 48 -6.50 8.10 -7.03
CA PHE A 48 -7.43 7.23 -6.32
C PHE A 48 -7.03 5.75 -6.49
N THR A 49 -6.62 5.37 -7.71
CA THR A 49 -6.26 3.99 -7.97
C THR A 49 -5.03 3.57 -7.17
N THR A 50 -4.03 4.46 -7.05
CA THR A 50 -2.85 4.15 -6.23
C THR A 50 -3.25 3.89 -4.79
N LYS A 51 -4.12 4.71 -4.21
CA LYS A 51 -4.62 4.47 -2.84
C LYS A 51 -5.35 3.13 -2.76
N THR A 52 -6.18 2.83 -3.77
CA THR A 52 -6.91 1.58 -3.80
C THR A 52 -5.95 0.39 -3.78
N ARG A 53 -4.88 0.44 -4.57
CA ARG A 53 -3.90 -0.65 -4.59
C ARG A 53 -3.20 -0.81 -3.24
N MET A 54 -2.83 0.30 -2.61
CA MET A 54 -2.22 0.24 -1.28
C MET A 54 -3.16 -0.37 -0.26
N ASN A 55 -4.45 -0.02 -0.30
CA ASN A 55 -5.42 -0.57 0.63
C ASN A 55 -5.72 -2.04 0.34
N GLN A 56 -5.70 -2.45 -0.92
CA GLN A 56 -5.81 -3.86 -1.26
C GLN A 56 -4.65 -4.66 -0.67
N PHE A 57 -3.45 -4.10 -0.76
CA PHE A 57 -2.27 -4.73 -0.18
C PHE A 57 -2.46 -4.91 1.33
N SER A 58 -2.95 -3.88 2.00
CA SER A 58 -3.23 -3.95 3.43
C SER A 58 -4.22 -5.06 3.75
N ASN A 59 -5.34 -5.09 3.02
CA ASN A 59 -6.41 -6.05 3.31
C ASN A 59 -5.99 -7.49 3.05
N ASN A 60 -5.10 -7.70 2.10
CA ASN A 60 -4.75 -9.06 1.69
C ASN A 60 -3.55 -9.63 2.42
N PHE A 61 -2.64 -8.78 2.85
CA PHE A 61 -1.38 -9.28 3.38
C PHE A 61 -1.16 -8.93 4.85
N VAL A 62 -1.85 -7.93 5.38
CA VAL A 62 -1.70 -7.55 6.79
C VAL A 62 -3.05 -7.30 7.47
N LYS A 63 -4.10 -7.92 6.95
CA LYS A 63 -5.44 -7.95 7.55
C LYS A 63 -6.01 -6.57 7.80
N GLY A 64 -5.75 -5.64 6.88
CA GLY A 64 -6.28 -4.29 7.03
C GLY A 64 -5.62 -3.49 8.13
N SER A 65 -4.37 -3.80 8.47
CA SER A 65 -3.68 -3.10 9.56
C SER A 65 -3.47 -1.62 9.30
N PHE A 66 -3.47 -1.21 8.04
CA PHE A 66 -3.33 0.21 7.72
C PHE A 66 -4.34 0.58 6.64
N CYS A 67 -4.64 1.88 6.56
CA CYS A 67 -5.55 2.42 5.54
C CYS A 67 -4.98 3.74 5.03
N VAL A 68 -4.87 3.85 3.70
CA VAL A 68 -4.40 5.07 3.06
C VAL A 68 -5.61 5.89 2.64
N TYR A 69 -5.64 7.16 3.02
CA TYR A 69 -6.73 8.03 2.64
C TYR A 69 -6.24 9.45 2.40
N GLN A 70 -7.11 10.27 1.84
CA GLN A 70 -6.80 11.65 1.51
C GLN A 70 -7.87 12.54 2.12
N LYS A 71 -7.45 13.65 2.71
CA LYS A 71 -8.37 14.63 3.28
C LYS A 71 -7.78 16.01 3.01
N ASP A 72 -8.59 16.91 2.43
CA ASP A 72 -8.18 18.26 2.11
C ASP A 72 -6.88 18.28 1.29
N TYR A 73 -6.81 17.38 0.30
CA TYR A 73 -5.68 17.23 -0.61
C TYR A 73 -4.41 16.67 0.03
N SER A 74 -4.45 16.37 1.34
CA SER A 74 -3.31 15.77 2.03
C SER A 74 -3.52 14.29 2.18
N TRP A 75 -2.45 13.51 2.10
CA TRP A 75 -2.50 12.07 2.23
C TRP A 75 -2.13 11.64 3.63
N PHE A 76 -2.76 10.58 4.11
CA PHE A 76 -2.54 10.05 5.45
C PHE A 76 -2.59 8.53 5.44
N VAL A 77 -1.91 7.92 6.41
CA VAL A 77 -2.03 6.49 6.67
C VAL A 77 -2.57 6.35 8.09
N LYS A 78 -3.70 5.67 8.22
CA LYS A 78 -4.25 5.34 9.54
C LYS A 78 -3.74 3.97 9.92
N LEU A 79 -3.07 3.87 11.06
CA LEU A 79 -2.47 2.64 11.56
C LEU A 79 -2.99 2.42 12.98
N GLY A 80 -4.01 1.55 13.12
CA GLY A 80 -4.67 1.40 14.40
C GLY A 80 -5.33 2.70 14.82
N ASN A 81 -4.91 3.24 15.95
CA ASN A 81 -5.43 4.51 16.46
C ASN A 81 -4.57 5.71 16.08
N GLU A 82 -3.51 5.48 15.32
CA GLU A 82 -2.61 6.55 14.92
C GLU A 82 -2.89 6.98 13.50
N VAL A 83 -2.66 8.27 13.23
CA VAL A 83 -2.74 8.81 11.88
C VAL A 83 -1.38 9.40 11.57
N LEU A 84 -0.75 8.88 10.50
CA LEU A 84 0.57 9.29 10.09
C LEU A 84 0.46 10.18 8.85
N PRO A 85 1.09 11.35 8.86
CA PRO A 85 1.10 12.17 7.65
C PRO A 85 1.93 11.48 6.57
N PHE A 86 1.38 11.46 5.36
CA PHE A 86 2.02 10.81 4.23
C PHE A 86 2.23 11.91 3.19
N ASN A 87 3.48 12.15 2.81
CA ASN A 87 3.79 13.24 1.88
C ASN A 87 3.29 13.00 0.46
N GLY A 88 2.63 11.85 0.24
CA GLY A 88 2.15 11.51 -1.10
C GLY A 88 3.22 10.91 -1.98
N GLN A 89 4.39 10.63 -1.43
CA GLN A 89 5.47 9.96 -2.17
C GLN A 89 5.88 8.67 -1.49
N THR A 90 6.48 8.74 -0.31
CA THR A 90 6.97 7.54 0.39
C THR A 90 6.72 7.65 1.88
N ILE A 91 6.34 6.53 2.49
CA ILE A 91 6.23 6.42 3.93
C ILE A 91 6.59 5.00 4.33
N THR A 92 7.26 4.87 5.48
CA THR A 92 7.63 3.56 6.04
C THR A 92 7.13 3.50 7.48
N PHE A 93 6.53 2.37 7.84
CA PHE A 93 6.03 2.17 9.21
C PHE A 93 5.98 0.68 9.50
N GLU A 94 5.77 0.34 10.77
CA GLU A 94 5.64 -1.06 11.21
C GLU A 94 4.19 -1.39 11.55
N VAL A 95 3.82 -2.63 11.25
CA VAL A 95 2.49 -3.12 11.58
C VAL A 95 2.52 -4.21 12.65
#